data_850fbf27c2a8fad424582f80caa2b80e
#
_entry.id   850fbf27c2a8fad424582f80caa2b80e
#
_cell.length_a   1.000
_cell.length_b   1.000
_cell.length_c   1.000
_cell.angle_alpha   90.00
_cell.angle_beta   90.00
_cell.angle_gamma   90.00
#
_symmetry.space_group_name_H-M   'P 1'
#
loop_
_entity.id
_entity.type
_entity.pdbx_description
1 polymer ?
#
loop_
_entity_poly.entity_id
_entity_poly.type
_entity_poly.pdbx_seq_one_letter_code
_entity_poly.pdbx_strand_id
1 'polypeptide(L)'
;MVLAVWTALQRLDPQVENAARSLGAAPAVALYRVVLPQVMPGVLSGAIIVFALAASAFATPAIIGGRRLKVASTLAYDEFLNTLNWPLGATVATLLLIALVAIIVGANRLVERRYAQVFQ
;
A
#
# COMPACT_ATOMS: atom_id res chain seq x y z
N MET A 1 7.11 -5.17 -0.51
CA MET A 1 6.49 -4.93 -1.81
C MET A 1 6.90 -5.95 -2.89
N VAL A 2 8.16 -6.30 -3.05
CA VAL A 2 8.64 -7.27 -4.05
C VAL A 2 7.90 -8.61 -3.99
N LEU A 3 7.73 -9.19 -2.80
CA LEU A 3 7.02 -10.46 -2.63
C LEU A 3 5.55 -10.39 -3.06
N ALA A 4 4.86 -9.29 -2.79
CA ALA A 4 3.46 -9.13 -3.19
C ALA A 4 3.31 -9.04 -4.72
N VAL A 5 4.23 -8.35 -5.38
CA VAL A 5 4.28 -8.28 -6.85
C VAL A 5 4.68 -9.63 -7.45
N TRP A 6 5.65 -10.30 -6.85
CA TRP A 6 6.09 -11.63 -7.27
C TRP A 6 4.96 -12.65 -7.21
N THR A 7 4.24 -12.74 -6.10
CA THR A 7 3.10 -13.65 -5.97
C THR A 7 1.95 -13.32 -6.94
N ALA A 8 1.75 -12.04 -7.25
CA ALA A 8 0.78 -11.63 -8.25
C ALA A 8 1.19 -12.06 -9.67
N LEU A 9 2.49 -11.96 -9.98
CA LEU A 9 3.04 -12.43 -11.26
C LEU A 9 2.98 -13.95 -11.40
N GLN A 10 3.21 -14.70 -10.32
CA GLN A 10 3.11 -16.17 -10.35
C GLN A 10 1.69 -16.71 -10.59
N ARG A 11 0.68 -15.89 -10.33
CA ARG A 11 -0.74 -16.24 -10.59
C ARG A 11 -1.17 -15.96 -12.02
N LEU A 12 -0.34 -15.33 -12.82
CA LEU A 12 -0.62 -15.11 -14.23
C LEU A 12 -0.55 -16.43 -14.98
N ASP A 13 -1.62 -16.74 -15.73
CA ASP A 13 -1.61 -17.87 -16.66
C ASP A 13 -0.80 -17.49 -17.90
N PRO A 14 0.31 -18.19 -18.19
CA PRO A 14 1.12 -17.94 -19.38
C PRO A 14 0.33 -18.10 -20.68
N GLN A 15 -0.77 -18.86 -20.66
CA GLN A 15 -1.63 -19.07 -21.82
C GLN A 15 -2.31 -17.78 -22.26
N VAL A 16 -2.66 -16.89 -21.33
CA VAL A 16 -3.31 -15.60 -21.66
C VAL A 16 -2.36 -14.68 -22.43
N GLU A 17 -1.08 -14.65 -22.05
CA GLU A 17 -0.06 -13.90 -22.78
C GLU A 17 0.19 -14.50 -24.17
N ASN A 18 0.28 -15.82 -24.26
CA ASN A 18 0.47 -16.53 -25.53
C ASN A 18 -0.72 -16.34 -26.47
N ALA A 19 -1.95 -16.35 -25.95
CA ALA A 19 -3.16 -16.07 -26.73
C ALA A 19 -3.16 -14.64 -27.31
N ALA A 20 -2.77 -13.65 -26.51
CA ALA A 20 -2.66 -12.27 -26.97
C ALA A 20 -1.61 -12.13 -28.10
N ARG A 21 -0.48 -12.83 -27.98
CA ARG A 21 0.58 -12.85 -29.00
C ARG A 21 0.13 -13.57 -30.29
N SER A 22 -0.64 -14.64 -30.16
CA SER A 22 -1.21 -15.37 -31.31
C SER A 22 -2.19 -14.52 -32.12
N LEU A 23 -2.85 -13.56 -31.45
CA LEU A 23 -3.72 -12.57 -32.10
C LEU A 23 -2.96 -11.37 -32.70
N GLY A 24 -1.61 -11.44 -32.73
CA GLY A 24 -0.76 -10.40 -33.35
C GLY A 24 -0.44 -9.22 -32.44
N ALA A 25 -0.70 -9.32 -31.12
CA ALA A 25 -0.36 -8.24 -30.20
C ALA A 25 1.17 -8.11 -30.06
N ALA A 26 1.68 -6.88 -30.22
CA ALA A 26 3.07 -6.59 -29.89
C ALA A 26 3.33 -6.85 -28.38
N PRO A 27 4.55 -7.29 -27.98
CA PRO A 27 4.85 -7.65 -26.61
C PRO A 27 4.56 -6.52 -25.60
N ALA A 28 4.77 -5.28 -26.00
CA ALA A 28 4.41 -4.12 -25.18
C ALA A 28 2.90 -3.98 -24.96
N VAL A 29 2.09 -4.29 -25.97
CA VAL A 29 0.62 -4.23 -25.90
C VAL A 29 0.09 -5.34 -25.01
N ALA A 30 0.63 -6.55 -25.10
CA ALA A 30 0.30 -7.67 -24.23
C ALA A 30 0.63 -7.33 -22.77
N LEU A 31 1.79 -6.72 -22.51
CA LEU A 31 2.18 -6.29 -21.16
C LEU A 31 1.19 -5.27 -20.56
N TYR A 32 0.87 -4.20 -21.31
CA TYR A 32 0.03 -3.11 -20.78
C TYR A 32 -1.45 -3.45 -20.72
N ARG A 33 -1.96 -4.25 -21.65
CA ARG A 33 -3.40 -4.55 -21.73
C ARG A 33 -3.83 -5.86 -21.05
N VAL A 34 -2.88 -6.78 -20.87
CA VAL A 34 -3.18 -8.11 -20.30
C VAL A 34 -2.50 -8.31 -18.97
N VAL A 35 -1.18 -8.19 -18.91
CA VAL A 35 -0.40 -8.50 -17.69
C VAL A 35 -0.61 -7.45 -16.61
N LEU A 36 -0.47 -6.17 -16.96
CA LEU A 36 -0.52 -5.08 -15.99
C LEU A 36 -1.86 -5.01 -15.22
N PRO A 37 -3.04 -5.10 -15.86
CA PRO A 37 -4.30 -5.11 -15.14
C PRO A 37 -4.46 -6.28 -14.16
N GLN A 38 -3.93 -7.45 -14.51
CA GLN A 38 -4.02 -8.65 -13.68
C GLN A 38 -3.08 -8.59 -12.46
N VAL A 39 -1.93 -7.94 -12.57
CA VAL A 39 -0.96 -7.75 -11.48
C VAL A 39 -1.34 -6.59 -10.56
N MET A 40 -2.12 -5.63 -11.05
CA MET A 40 -2.49 -4.41 -10.31
C MET A 40 -3.07 -4.67 -8.90
N PRO A 41 -4.00 -5.63 -8.68
CA PRO A 41 -4.50 -5.93 -7.34
C PRO A 41 -3.38 -6.36 -6.37
N GLY A 42 -2.38 -7.11 -6.86
CA GLY A 42 -1.22 -7.51 -6.07
C GLY A 42 -0.28 -6.35 -5.74
N VAL A 43 -0.07 -5.43 -6.69
CA VAL A 43 0.71 -4.21 -6.47
C VAL A 43 0.04 -3.34 -5.41
N LEU A 44 -1.28 -3.21 -5.46
CA LEU A 44 -2.04 -2.39 -4.53
C LEU A 44 -2.08 -2.96 -3.13
N SER A 45 -2.32 -4.26 -2.98
CA SER A 45 -2.24 -4.91 -1.67
C SER A 45 -0.84 -4.77 -1.06
N GLY A 46 0.21 -4.95 -1.85
CA GLY A 46 1.59 -4.72 -1.44
C GLY A 46 1.86 -3.26 -1.03
N ALA A 47 1.31 -2.30 -1.77
CA ALA A 47 1.44 -0.88 -1.45
C ALA A 47 0.75 -0.51 -0.13
N ILE A 48 -0.46 -1.05 0.11
CA ILE A 48 -1.20 -0.85 1.37
C ILE A 48 -0.42 -1.39 2.56
N ILE A 49 0.13 -2.59 2.45
CA ILE A 49 0.92 -3.21 3.52
C ILE A 49 2.17 -2.37 3.82
N VAL A 50 2.91 -1.97 2.79
CA VAL A 50 4.12 -1.13 2.95
C VAL A 50 3.77 0.22 3.55
N PHE A 51 2.67 0.84 3.11
CA PHE A 51 2.18 2.10 3.65
C PHE A 51 1.82 1.98 5.14
N ALA A 52 1.07 0.93 5.52
CA ALA A 52 0.71 0.69 6.92
C ALA A 52 1.94 0.47 7.81
N LEU A 53 2.91 -0.31 7.35
CA LEU A 53 4.17 -0.52 8.06
C LEU A 53 4.99 0.77 8.18
N ALA A 54 5.07 1.56 7.11
CA ALA A 54 5.79 2.83 7.12
C ALA A 54 5.15 3.86 8.05
N ALA A 55 3.82 3.93 8.06
CA ALA A 55 3.09 4.86 8.92
C ALA A 55 3.17 4.50 10.41
N SER A 56 3.28 3.21 10.74
CA SER A 56 3.48 2.75 12.12
C SER A 56 4.95 2.78 12.57
N ALA A 57 5.89 3.00 11.68
CA ALA A 57 7.31 3.02 11.99
C ALA A 57 7.66 4.27 12.81
N PHE A 58 7.97 4.10 14.10
CA PHE A 58 8.42 5.18 14.99
C PHE A 58 9.90 5.05 15.35
N ALA A 59 10.41 3.82 15.45
CA ALA A 59 11.77 3.55 15.95
C ALA A 59 12.85 4.17 15.04
N THR A 60 12.72 4.02 13.73
CA THR A 60 13.71 4.55 12.77
C THR A 60 13.81 6.08 12.82
N PRO A 61 12.70 6.85 12.73
CA PRO A 61 12.76 8.30 12.89
C PRO A 61 13.24 8.74 14.28
N ALA A 62 12.89 7.99 15.33
CA ALA A 62 13.31 8.31 16.70
C ALA A 62 14.82 8.16 16.89
N ILE A 63 15.42 7.11 16.32
CA ILE A 63 16.85 6.82 16.47
C ILE A 63 17.69 7.69 15.53
N ILE A 64 17.34 7.77 14.25
CA ILE A 64 18.14 8.46 13.23
C ILE A 64 17.87 9.96 13.24
N GLY A 65 16.60 10.37 13.35
CA GLY A 65 16.21 11.78 13.31
C GLY A 65 16.40 12.50 14.65
N GLY A 66 16.60 11.76 15.73
CA GLY A 66 16.65 12.31 17.08
C GLY A 66 15.39 13.11 17.38
N ARG A 67 15.51 14.14 18.23
CA ARG A 67 14.40 15.02 18.62
C ARG A 67 13.99 16.04 17.54
N ARG A 68 14.71 16.11 16.42
CA ARG A 68 14.46 17.13 15.39
C ARG A 68 13.42 16.73 14.36
N LEU A 69 13.23 15.44 14.12
CA LEU A 69 12.23 14.93 13.15
C LEU A 69 11.04 14.34 13.91
N LYS A 70 9.97 15.12 13.98
CA LYS A 70 8.69 14.66 14.55
C LYS A 70 7.78 14.17 13.43
N VAL A 71 7.59 12.85 13.36
CA VAL A 71 6.52 12.23 12.58
C VAL A 71 5.34 11.93 13.51
N ALA A 72 4.14 11.70 12.96
CA ALA A 72 2.93 11.54 13.78
C ALA A 72 3.06 10.38 14.80
N SER A 73 3.71 9.28 14.42
CA SER A 73 3.97 8.14 15.30
C SER A 73 4.93 8.50 16.46
N THR A 74 6.01 9.25 16.19
CA THR A 74 6.94 9.70 17.24
C THR A 74 6.32 10.77 18.13
N LEU A 75 5.44 11.62 17.59
CA LEU A 75 4.72 12.62 18.37
C LEU A 75 3.76 11.94 19.36
N ALA A 76 2.99 10.95 18.90
CA ALA A 76 2.12 10.20 19.80
C ALA A 76 2.92 9.50 20.91
N TYR A 77 4.04 8.88 20.57
CA TYR A 77 4.94 8.23 21.52
C TYR A 77 5.48 9.22 22.57
N ASP A 78 5.96 10.39 22.12
CA ASP A 78 6.49 11.44 23.01
C ASP A 78 5.44 11.96 23.99
N GLU A 79 4.21 12.20 23.51
CA GLU A 79 3.12 12.69 24.35
C GLU A 79 2.68 11.67 25.40
N PHE A 80 2.67 10.36 25.04
CA PHE A 80 2.32 9.30 25.99
C PHE A 80 3.40 9.05 27.05
N LEU A 81 4.66 8.97 26.66
CA LEU A 81 5.72 8.44 27.51
C LEU A 81 6.65 9.51 28.08
N ASN A 82 6.93 10.58 27.35
CA ASN A 82 7.86 11.61 27.78
C ASN A 82 7.15 12.80 28.44
N THR A 83 6.02 13.24 27.88
CA THR A 83 5.26 14.39 28.39
C THR A 83 4.15 13.96 29.35
N LEU A 84 3.78 12.66 29.36
CA LEU A 84 2.67 12.09 30.13
C LEU A 84 1.33 12.82 29.89
N ASN A 85 1.22 13.44 28.71
CA ASN A 85 0.00 14.12 28.28
C ASN A 85 -0.91 13.14 27.51
N TRP A 86 -1.54 12.26 28.27
CA TRP A 86 -2.38 11.18 27.75
C TRP A 86 -3.50 11.64 26.82
N PRO A 87 -4.22 12.75 27.11
CA PRO A 87 -5.28 13.22 26.22
C PRO A 87 -4.75 13.62 24.83
N LEU A 88 -3.62 14.30 24.79
CA LEU A 88 -3.02 14.76 23.53
C LEU A 88 -2.42 13.58 22.75
N GLY A 89 -1.72 12.66 23.43
CA GLY A 89 -1.23 11.42 22.82
C GLY A 89 -2.35 10.59 22.19
N ALA A 90 -3.48 10.43 22.92
CA ALA A 90 -4.65 9.72 22.42
C ALA A 90 -5.27 10.41 21.19
N THR A 91 -5.33 11.73 21.19
CA THR A 91 -5.86 12.51 20.05
C THR A 91 -5.01 12.31 18.80
N VAL A 92 -3.68 12.41 18.92
CA VAL A 92 -2.76 12.21 17.80
C VAL A 92 -2.84 10.78 17.28
N ALA A 93 -2.87 9.78 18.16
CA ALA A 93 -2.99 8.37 17.77
C ALA A 93 -4.32 8.08 17.05
N THR A 94 -5.43 8.65 17.55
CA THR A 94 -6.75 8.49 16.93
C THR A 94 -6.82 9.16 15.57
N LEU A 95 -6.29 10.37 15.42
CA LEU A 95 -6.21 11.05 14.12
C LEU A 95 -5.38 10.25 13.11
N LEU A 96 -4.25 9.72 13.55
CA LEU A 96 -3.40 8.88 12.72
C LEU A 96 -4.14 7.61 12.28
N LEU A 97 -4.86 6.96 13.20
CA LEU A 97 -5.65 5.77 12.89
C LEU A 97 -6.75 6.08 11.87
N ILE A 98 -7.49 7.16 12.06
CA ILE A 98 -8.56 7.58 11.14
C ILE A 98 -7.98 7.89 9.76
N ALA A 99 -6.87 8.62 9.69
CA ALA A 99 -6.20 8.93 8.44
C ALA A 99 -5.74 7.65 7.71
N LEU A 100 -5.13 6.69 8.41
CA LEU A 100 -4.71 5.41 7.87
C LEU A 100 -5.90 4.61 7.31
N VAL A 101 -6.96 4.46 8.10
CA VAL A 101 -8.17 3.74 7.67
C VAL A 101 -8.81 4.42 6.46
N ALA A 102 -8.92 5.74 6.46
CA ALA A 102 -9.47 6.50 5.33
C ALA A 102 -8.67 6.29 4.05
N ILE A 103 -7.34 6.31 4.13
CA ILE A 103 -6.46 6.07 2.97
C ILE A 103 -6.59 4.63 2.47
N ILE A 104 -6.58 3.63 3.37
CA ILE A 104 -6.71 2.22 3.01
C ILE A 104 -8.07 1.94 2.35
N VAL A 105 -9.15 2.41 2.97
CA VAL A 105 -10.52 2.23 2.43
C VAL A 105 -10.68 2.99 1.11
N GLY A 106 -10.14 4.19 1.01
CA GLY A 106 -10.15 4.98 -0.22
C GLY A 106 -9.39 4.29 -1.36
N ALA A 107 -8.19 3.81 -1.08
CA ALA A 107 -7.39 3.06 -2.04
C ALA A 107 -8.10 1.78 -2.49
N ASN A 108 -8.65 1.00 -1.55
CA ASN A 108 -9.36 -0.23 -1.86
C ASN A 108 -10.61 0.04 -2.74
N ARG A 109 -11.41 1.04 -2.40
CA ARG A 109 -12.59 1.42 -3.20
C ARG A 109 -12.24 1.92 -4.59
N LEU A 110 -11.13 2.66 -4.74
CA LEU A 110 -10.68 3.11 -6.07
C LEU A 110 -10.32 1.91 -6.96
N VAL A 111 -9.68 0.92 -6.37
CA VAL A 111 -9.28 -0.30 -7.05
C VAL A 111 -10.49 -1.12 -7.45
N GLU A 112 -11.38 -1.41 -6.51
CA GLU A 112 -12.60 -2.15 -6.79
C GLU A 112 -13.42 -1.51 -7.91
N ARG A 113 -13.58 -0.18 -7.89
CA ARG A 113 -14.34 0.54 -8.93
C ARG A 113 -13.68 0.47 -10.32
N ARG A 114 -12.35 0.46 -10.40
CA ARG A 114 -11.64 0.40 -11.69
C ARG A 114 -11.44 -1.00 -12.23
N TYR A 115 -11.39 -2.00 -11.35
CA TYR A 115 -11.04 -3.37 -11.72
C TYR A 115 -12.16 -4.38 -11.50
N ALA A 116 -13.30 -4.00 -10.90
CA ALA A 116 -14.49 -4.85 -10.78
C ALA A 116 -15.01 -5.35 -12.14
N GLN A 117 -14.74 -4.62 -13.22
CA GLN A 117 -15.11 -5.01 -14.58
C GLN A 117 -14.20 -6.10 -15.20
N VAL A 118 -13.08 -6.43 -14.59
CA VAL A 118 -12.12 -7.42 -15.11
C VAL A 118 -12.34 -8.80 -14.45
N PHE A 119 -13.11 -8.86 -13.36
CA PHE A 119 -13.36 -10.08 -12.57
C PHE A 119 -14.80 -10.62 -12.71
N GLN A 120 -15.63 -10.07 -13.59
CA GLN A 120 -16.87 -10.66 -14.08
C GLN A 120 -16.63 -11.22 -15.48
#